data_d400d43f60ca083c218dd5637268e208
#
_entry.id   d400d43f60ca083c218dd5637268e208
#
_cell.length_a   1.000
_cell.length_b   1.000
_cell.length_c   1.000
_cell.angle_alpha   90.00
_cell.angle_beta   90.00
_cell.angle_gamma   90.00
#
_symmetry.space_group_name_H-M   'P 1'
#
loop_
_entity.id
_entity.type
_entity.pdbx_description
1 polymer ?
#
loop_
_entity_poly.entity_id
_entity_poly.type
_entity_poly.pdbx_seq_one_letter_code
_entity_poly.pdbx_strand_id
1 'polypeptide(L)'
;TTGGADFGPVEVFPTFDALYHRVLENYGNLNIRLSSAAEPMLIICHDALMADMAPFVEWKTKRGIDVTMVSSTETGTTASAIQSYIQNVWATWSSQPVYIILVGDAPQLNPLTGIGSCASDSMFALLEGGDIVPDVLISRFSAADSGELAPQLAKVLTYEQNPPAGDWLNKFAGLASNEGSSPSDEEYSQEIEARFNVHNPDSVGDRIYQSMGHGASQISAAVNEGRFWISYFGHGSGSSWSAPSFSNSNVDNLTNGFMTPFISDVSCLNGGFDSGSDCFAEHWMKGDDGAVSMFSSSTSCSWHEPATMSW
;
A
#
# COMPACT_ATOMS: atom_id res chain seq x y z
N THR A 1 -25.47 -39.12 -5.78
CA THR A 1 -25.25 -38.72 -4.39
C THR A 1 -23.77 -38.79 -4.09
N THR A 2 -23.06 -37.74 -4.43
CA THR A 2 -21.67 -37.50 -3.96
C THR A 2 -21.79 -36.90 -2.57
N GLY A 3 -21.45 -37.67 -1.52
CA GLY A 3 -21.29 -37.17 -0.17
C GLY A 3 -20.16 -36.13 -0.18
N GLY A 4 -20.51 -34.86 -0.18
CA GLY A 4 -19.56 -33.80 0.14
C GLY A 4 -19.12 -34.01 1.58
N ALA A 5 -17.81 -34.05 1.83
CA ALA A 5 -17.29 -33.98 3.18
C ALA A 5 -17.80 -32.67 3.78
N ASP A 6 -18.52 -32.77 4.88
CA ASP A 6 -18.90 -31.59 5.68
C ASP A 6 -17.61 -31.09 6.35
N PHE A 7 -16.91 -30.21 5.66
CA PHE A 7 -15.83 -29.45 6.26
C PHE A 7 -16.49 -28.48 7.24
N GLY A 8 -16.19 -28.59 8.53
CA GLY A 8 -16.65 -27.64 9.55
C GLY A 8 -16.40 -26.18 9.14
N PRO A 9 -16.88 -25.18 9.89
CA PRO A 9 -16.68 -23.78 9.53
C PRO A 9 -15.20 -23.46 9.38
N VAL A 10 -14.86 -22.78 8.29
CA VAL A 10 -13.51 -22.23 8.06
C VAL A 10 -13.37 -20.98 8.92
N GLU A 11 -12.37 -20.95 9.80
CA GLU A 11 -12.09 -19.76 10.60
C GLU A 11 -11.26 -18.77 9.79
N VAL A 12 -11.75 -17.53 9.71
CA VAL A 12 -11.12 -16.46 8.90
C VAL A 12 -11.02 -15.20 9.77
N PHE A 13 -9.91 -14.50 9.69
CA PHE A 13 -9.76 -13.20 10.32
C PHE A 13 -10.65 -12.15 9.66
N PRO A 14 -11.17 -11.15 10.42
CA PRO A 14 -12.04 -10.11 9.88
C PRO A 14 -11.47 -9.36 8.67
N THR A 15 -10.16 -9.11 8.67
CA THR A 15 -9.47 -8.44 7.56
C THR A 15 -9.56 -9.26 6.27
N PHE A 16 -9.31 -10.56 6.33
CA PHE A 16 -9.43 -11.44 5.16
C PHE A 16 -10.88 -11.68 4.76
N ASP A 17 -11.80 -11.76 5.71
CA ASP A 17 -13.23 -11.88 5.42
C ASP A 17 -13.72 -10.69 4.57
N ALA A 18 -13.35 -9.48 4.97
CA ALA A 18 -13.68 -8.26 4.23
C ALA A 18 -13.07 -8.24 2.81
N LEU A 19 -11.85 -8.75 2.64
CA LEU A 19 -11.18 -8.86 1.35
C LEU A 19 -11.86 -9.92 0.47
N TYR A 20 -12.07 -11.12 1.00
CA TYR A 20 -12.61 -12.26 0.25
C TYR A 20 -14.04 -12.02 -0.24
N HIS A 21 -14.86 -11.31 0.52
CA HIS A 21 -16.18 -10.87 0.06
C HIS A 21 -16.14 -9.99 -1.19
N ARG A 22 -15.02 -9.31 -1.44
CA ARG A 22 -14.85 -8.43 -2.60
C ARG A 22 -14.25 -9.14 -3.82
N VAL A 23 -13.36 -10.12 -3.59
CA VAL A 23 -12.56 -10.73 -4.68
C VAL A 23 -13.01 -12.14 -5.07
N LEU A 24 -13.75 -12.85 -4.23
CA LEU A 24 -14.18 -14.22 -4.48
C LEU A 24 -15.71 -14.30 -4.69
N GLU A 25 -16.13 -14.62 -5.93
CA GLU A 25 -17.56 -14.66 -6.32
C GLU A 25 -18.43 -15.55 -5.41
N ASN A 26 -17.91 -16.67 -4.93
CA ASN A 26 -18.68 -17.67 -4.19
C ASN A 26 -18.35 -17.68 -2.69
N TYR A 27 -17.59 -16.70 -2.19
CA TYR A 27 -17.17 -16.68 -0.79
C TYR A 27 -18.35 -16.68 0.19
N GLY A 28 -19.41 -15.92 -0.09
CA GLY A 28 -20.63 -15.87 0.72
C GLY A 28 -21.41 -17.20 0.84
N ASN A 29 -21.05 -18.22 0.04
CA ASN A 29 -21.65 -19.56 0.11
C ASN A 29 -20.87 -20.50 1.03
N LEU A 30 -19.71 -20.08 1.54
CA LEU A 30 -18.89 -20.88 2.45
C LEU A 30 -19.41 -20.76 3.88
N ASN A 31 -19.23 -21.85 4.66
CA ASN A 31 -19.51 -21.83 6.09
C ASN A 31 -18.32 -21.18 6.81
N ILE A 32 -18.39 -19.86 6.99
CA ILE A 32 -17.32 -19.06 7.59
C ILE A 32 -17.65 -18.75 9.04
N ARG A 33 -16.63 -18.82 9.89
CA ARG A 33 -16.63 -18.29 11.26
C ARG A 33 -15.53 -17.24 11.39
N LEU A 34 -15.88 -16.03 11.78
CA LEU A 34 -14.89 -15.00 12.06
C LEU A 34 -14.08 -15.36 13.31
N SER A 35 -12.76 -15.26 13.19
CA SER A 35 -11.88 -15.40 14.34
C SER A 35 -12.10 -14.24 15.31
N SER A 36 -12.14 -14.56 16.59
CA SER A 36 -12.13 -13.56 17.68
C SER A 36 -10.72 -13.36 18.27
N ALA A 37 -9.73 -14.08 17.76
CA ALA A 37 -8.34 -13.89 18.16
C ALA A 37 -7.79 -12.57 17.62
N ALA A 38 -6.77 -12.02 18.30
CA ALA A 38 -6.02 -10.90 17.77
C ALA A 38 -5.36 -11.26 16.43
N GLU A 39 -5.42 -10.36 15.46
CA GLU A 39 -4.76 -10.55 14.16
C GLU A 39 -3.25 -10.45 14.33
N PRO A 40 -2.46 -11.48 13.97
CA PRO A 40 -1.02 -11.43 14.16
C PRO A 40 -0.34 -10.52 13.13
N MET A 41 0.64 -9.73 13.59
CA MET A 41 1.48 -8.87 12.77
C MET A 41 2.95 -9.21 13.01
N LEU A 42 3.67 -9.53 11.96
CA LEU A 42 5.12 -9.66 11.97
C LEU A 42 5.77 -8.39 11.46
N ILE A 43 6.66 -7.79 12.25
CA ILE A 43 7.50 -6.67 11.83
C ILE A 43 8.93 -7.16 11.74
N ILE A 44 9.55 -7.09 10.56
CA ILE A 44 10.97 -7.32 10.33
C ILE A 44 11.63 -5.95 10.21
N CYS A 45 12.46 -5.60 11.19
CA CYS A 45 13.01 -4.26 11.32
C CYS A 45 14.55 -4.29 11.27
N HIS A 46 15.13 -3.39 10.46
CA HIS A 46 16.58 -3.18 10.51
C HIS A 46 17.00 -2.73 11.92
N ASP A 47 18.11 -3.30 12.43
CA ASP A 47 18.54 -3.15 13.83
C ASP A 47 18.61 -1.69 14.28
N ALA A 48 19.09 -0.79 13.42
CA ALA A 48 19.24 0.63 13.75
C ALA A 48 17.88 1.35 13.94
N LEU A 49 16.78 0.80 13.45
CA LEU A 49 15.44 1.42 13.47
C LEU A 49 14.50 0.81 14.53
N MET A 50 14.95 -0.24 15.21
CA MET A 50 14.12 -0.97 16.19
C MET A 50 13.52 -0.07 17.27
N ALA A 51 14.32 0.87 17.80
CA ALA A 51 13.88 1.76 18.87
C ALA A 51 12.80 2.75 18.39
N ASP A 52 12.88 3.21 17.16
CA ASP A 52 11.96 4.19 16.59
C ASP A 52 10.56 3.61 16.35
N MET A 53 10.47 2.29 16.17
CA MET A 53 9.21 1.59 15.97
C MET A 53 8.36 1.44 17.25
N ALA A 54 8.89 1.74 18.42
CA ALA A 54 8.19 1.53 19.70
C ALA A 54 6.80 2.21 19.76
N PRO A 55 6.59 3.46 19.31
CA PRO A 55 5.26 4.07 19.31
C PRO A 55 4.26 3.37 18.38
N PHE A 56 4.73 2.85 17.25
CA PHE A 56 3.90 2.10 16.30
C PHE A 56 3.47 0.75 16.89
N VAL A 57 4.41 0.00 17.45
CA VAL A 57 4.13 -1.29 18.12
C VAL A 57 3.14 -1.09 19.26
N GLU A 58 3.36 -0.09 20.12
CA GLU A 58 2.45 0.23 21.21
C GLU A 58 1.03 0.53 20.70
N TRP A 59 0.92 1.35 19.65
CA TRP A 59 -0.37 1.70 19.06
C TRP A 59 -1.09 0.50 18.47
N LYS A 60 -0.42 -0.31 17.66
CA LYS A 60 -1.03 -1.50 17.05
C LYS A 60 -1.47 -2.52 18.10
N THR A 61 -0.67 -2.70 19.17
CA THR A 61 -1.05 -3.55 20.31
C THR A 61 -2.29 -3.02 21.03
N LYS A 62 -2.38 -1.70 21.25
CA LYS A 62 -3.60 -1.08 21.83
C LYS A 62 -4.84 -1.26 20.93
N ARG A 63 -4.64 -1.37 19.62
CA ARG A 63 -5.70 -1.66 18.65
C ARG A 63 -6.13 -3.14 18.67
N GLY A 64 -5.49 -4.00 19.45
CA GLY A 64 -5.81 -5.41 19.54
C GLY A 64 -5.09 -6.29 18.52
N ILE A 65 -4.02 -5.78 17.90
CA ILE A 65 -3.16 -6.57 17.01
C ILE A 65 -2.09 -7.27 17.85
N ASP A 66 -1.84 -8.55 17.56
CA ASP A 66 -0.77 -9.32 18.20
C ASP A 66 0.56 -9.08 17.46
N VAL A 67 1.34 -8.11 17.94
CA VAL A 67 2.54 -7.63 17.26
C VAL A 67 3.78 -8.36 17.74
N THR A 68 4.47 -9.02 16.81
CA THR A 68 5.83 -9.53 17.01
C THR A 68 6.78 -8.75 16.13
N MET A 69 7.78 -8.09 16.74
CA MET A 69 8.84 -7.37 16.02
C MET A 69 10.17 -8.06 16.24
N VAL A 70 10.88 -8.34 15.13
CA VAL A 70 12.16 -9.01 15.10
C VAL A 70 13.20 -8.15 14.37
N SER A 71 14.47 -8.32 14.76
CA SER A 71 15.57 -7.54 14.21
C SER A 71 16.15 -8.18 12.94
N SER A 72 16.83 -7.38 12.11
CA SER A 72 17.59 -7.89 10.97
C SER A 72 18.76 -8.80 11.35
N THR A 73 19.30 -8.68 12.57
CA THR A 73 20.26 -9.64 13.11
C THR A 73 19.64 -11.03 13.26
N GLU A 74 18.36 -11.13 13.63
CA GLU A 74 17.66 -12.42 13.80
C GLU A 74 17.25 -13.01 12.45
N THR A 75 16.72 -12.21 11.54
CA THR A 75 16.18 -12.69 10.26
C THR A 75 17.24 -12.84 9.17
N GLY A 76 18.36 -12.11 9.26
CA GLY A 76 19.24 -11.79 8.16
C GLY A 76 18.68 -10.65 7.30
N THR A 77 19.53 -10.12 6.42
CA THR A 77 19.24 -8.97 5.55
C THR A 77 19.03 -9.34 4.08
N THR A 78 19.46 -10.54 3.68
CA THR A 78 19.30 -10.98 2.29
C THR A 78 17.88 -11.42 2.00
N ALA A 79 17.41 -11.21 0.77
CA ALA A 79 16.09 -11.63 0.34
C ALA A 79 15.76 -13.10 0.70
N SER A 80 16.72 -14.01 0.48
CA SER A 80 16.53 -15.43 0.81
C SER A 80 16.44 -15.72 2.32
N ALA A 81 17.18 -14.96 3.14
CA ALA A 81 17.12 -15.11 4.59
C ALA A 81 15.79 -14.63 5.15
N ILE A 82 15.35 -13.45 4.71
CA ILE A 82 14.04 -12.87 5.06
C ILE A 82 12.91 -13.82 4.63
N GLN A 83 12.95 -14.32 3.40
CA GLN A 83 11.96 -15.26 2.89
C GLN A 83 11.91 -16.55 3.73
N SER A 84 13.07 -17.12 4.05
CA SER A 84 13.16 -18.33 4.88
C SER A 84 12.60 -18.09 6.30
N TYR A 85 12.84 -16.91 6.85
CA TYR A 85 12.29 -16.54 8.16
C TYR A 85 10.76 -16.45 8.12
N ILE A 86 10.20 -15.75 7.13
CA ILE A 86 8.75 -15.61 6.94
C ILE A 86 8.10 -16.99 6.72
N GLN A 87 8.67 -17.83 5.89
CA GLN A 87 8.19 -19.20 5.65
C GLN A 87 8.22 -20.04 6.92
N ASN A 88 9.26 -19.92 7.76
CA ASN A 88 9.31 -20.59 9.04
C ASN A 88 8.25 -20.10 10.01
N VAL A 89 8.01 -18.78 10.09
CA VAL A 89 6.92 -18.18 10.88
C VAL A 89 5.58 -18.72 10.41
N TRP A 90 5.33 -18.72 9.12
CA TRP A 90 4.10 -19.25 8.51
C TRP A 90 3.85 -20.71 8.90
N ALA A 91 4.88 -21.54 8.86
CA ALA A 91 4.79 -22.97 9.14
C ALA A 91 4.69 -23.32 10.64
N THR A 92 5.18 -22.45 11.53
CA THR A 92 5.38 -22.80 12.95
C THR A 92 4.50 -22.03 13.93
N TRP A 93 4.04 -20.84 13.57
CA TRP A 93 3.14 -20.10 14.44
C TRP A 93 1.76 -20.77 14.51
N SER A 94 1.17 -20.78 15.69
CA SER A 94 -0.18 -21.33 15.91
C SER A 94 -1.28 -20.54 15.21
N SER A 95 -1.00 -19.28 14.90
CA SER A 95 -1.83 -18.38 14.09
C SER A 95 -0.91 -17.66 13.12
N GLN A 96 -1.12 -17.86 11.81
CA GLN A 96 -0.30 -17.26 10.77
C GLN A 96 -0.45 -15.74 10.79
N PRO A 97 0.59 -14.98 10.41
CA PRO A 97 0.50 -13.53 10.33
C PRO A 97 -0.53 -13.10 9.29
N VAL A 98 -1.33 -12.11 9.65
CA VAL A 98 -2.23 -11.38 8.73
C VAL A 98 -1.44 -10.27 8.03
N TYR A 99 -0.53 -9.65 8.77
CA TYR A 99 0.28 -8.53 8.32
C TYR A 99 1.76 -8.81 8.44
N ILE A 100 2.53 -8.40 7.43
CA ILE A 100 3.99 -8.32 7.48
C ILE A 100 4.41 -6.89 7.17
N ILE A 101 5.27 -6.31 8.01
CA ILE A 101 5.84 -5.00 7.77
C ILE A 101 7.36 -5.12 7.74
N LEU A 102 7.96 -4.67 6.64
CA LEU A 102 9.40 -4.51 6.50
C LEU A 102 9.77 -3.08 6.88
N VAL A 103 10.78 -2.90 7.73
CA VAL A 103 11.24 -1.57 8.17
C VAL A 103 12.72 -1.45 7.88
N GLY A 104 13.05 -0.69 6.86
CA GLY A 104 14.39 -0.52 6.31
C GLY A 104 14.35 -0.33 4.80
N ASP A 105 15.35 0.33 4.27
CA ASP A 105 15.53 0.52 2.84
C ASP A 105 15.98 -0.77 2.14
N ALA A 106 15.92 -0.82 0.81
CA ALA A 106 16.30 -1.99 -0.01
C ALA A 106 17.72 -2.52 0.29
N PRO A 107 18.75 -1.70 0.48
CA PRO A 107 20.08 -2.19 0.89
C PRO A 107 20.12 -2.83 2.29
N GLN A 108 19.21 -2.47 3.18
CA GLN A 108 19.16 -2.93 4.56
C GLN A 108 18.33 -4.21 4.72
N LEU A 109 17.23 -4.30 3.97
CA LEU A 109 16.36 -5.47 3.88
C LEU A 109 16.09 -5.75 2.40
N ASN A 110 16.92 -6.62 1.80
CA ASN A 110 16.84 -6.84 0.35
C ASN A 110 15.48 -7.41 -0.06
N PRO A 111 14.83 -6.82 -1.06
CA PRO A 111 13.59 -7.33 -1.63
C PRO A 111 13.84 -8.61 -2.44
N LEU A 112 12.78 -9.39 -2.66
CA LEU A 112 12.80 -10.46 -3.65
C LEU A 112 12.74 -9.88 -5.07
N THR A 113 13.11 -10.72 -6.04
CA THR A 113 12.90 -10.41 -7.46
C THR A 113 11.52 -10.85 -7.88
N GLY A 114 10.73 -9.90 -8.35
CA GLY A 114 9.39 -10.12 -8.88
C GLY A 114 9.34 -10.36 -10.38
N ILE A 115 8.13 -10.36 -10.90
CA ILE A 115 7.85 -10.46 -12.34
C ILE A 115 8.48 -9.24 -13.04
N GLY A 116 9.15 -9.47 -14.17
CA GLY A 116 9.86 -8.40 -14.88
C GLY A 116 11.25 -8.09 -14.32
N SER A 117 11.78 -8.93 -13.42
CA SER A 117 13.10 -8.79 -12.80
C SER A 117 13.27 -7.50 -12.01
N CYS A 118 12.21 -7.04 -11.37
CA CYS A 118 12.21 -5.86 -10.50
C CYS A 118 12.23 -6.26 -9.01
N ALA A 119 12.57 -5.32 -8.15
CA ALA A 119 12.38 -5.47 -6.71
C ALA A 119 10.90 -5.63 -6.37
N SER A 120 10.58 -6.58 -5.49
CA SER A 120 9.19 -6.84 -5.13
C SER A 120 9.05 -7.42 -3.73
N ASP A 121 8.49 -6.63 -2.82
CA ASP A 121 8.14 -7.12 -1.50
C ASP A 121 6.91 -8.02 -1.52
N SER A 122 6.01 -7.87 -2.49
CA SER A 122 4.82 -8.72 -2.63
C SER A 122 5.15 -10.20 -2.82
N MET A 123 6.34 -10.51 -3.33
CA MET A 123 6.81 -11.89 -3.46
C MET A 123 7.03 -12.60 -2.11
N PHE A 124 7.24 -11.87 -1.02
CA PHE A 124 7.29 -12.43 0.33
C PHE A 124 5.92 -12.87 0.84
N ALA A 125 4.85 -12.40 0.24
CA ALA A 125 3.49 -12.73 0.62
C ALA A 125 2.96 -14.03 -0.02
N LEU A 126 3.72 -14.65 -0.93
CA LEU A 126 3.37 -15.90 -1.60
C LEU A 126 3.94 -17.09 -0.80
N LEU A 127 3.16 -17.64 0.11
CA LEU A 127 3.63 -18.62 1.11
C LEU A 127 3.06 -20.01 0.88
N GLU A 128 1.84 -20.12 0.36
CA GLU A 128 1.16 -21.38 0.06
C GLU A 128 0.74 -21.47 -1.42
N GLY A 129 0.36 -22.65 -1.86
CA GLY A 129 -0.32 -22.90 -3.14
C GLY A 129 0.58 -22.94 -4.37
N GLY A 130 1.61 -22.14 -4.47
CA GLY A 130 2.44 -21.97 -5.66
C GLY A 130 1.74 -21.17 -6.76
N ASP A 131 0.79 -20.34 -6.41
CA ASP A 131 0.09 -19.36 -7.24
C ASP A 131 0.58 -17.93 -6.98
N ILE A 132 -0.13 -16.94 -7.48
CA ILE A 132 0.22 -15.51 -7.34
C ILE A 132 -0.72 -14.77 -6.38
N VAL A 133 -1.55 -15.48 -5.64
CA VAL A 133 -2.46 -14.89 -4.67
C VAL A 133 -1.72 -14.69 -3.35
N PRO A 134 -1.67 -13.48 -2.81
CA PRO A 134 -1.00 -13.24 -1.54
C PRO A 134 -1.73 -13.90 -0.36
N ASP A 135 -0.97 -14.56 0.51
CA ASP A 135 -1.47 -15.20 1.73
C ASP A 135 -1.44 -14.25 2.94
N VAL A 136 -0.69 -13.15 2.84
CA VAL A 136 -0.54 -12.11 3.86
C VAL A 136 -0.57 -10.72 3.23
N LEU A 137 -0.93 -9.71 4.02
CA LEU A 137 -0.81 -8.31 3.61
C LEU A 137 0.60 -7.82 3.98
N ILE A 138 1.35 -7.36 2.99
CA ILE A 138 2.71 -6.91 3.19
C ILE A 138 2.89 -5.44 2.81
N SER A 139 3.71 -4.72 3.56
CA SER A 139 4.11 -3.34 3.28
C SER A 139 5.53 -3.06 3.78
N ARG A 140 6.09 -1.92 3.34
CA ARG A 140 7.40 -1.45 3.76
C ARG A 140 7.34 -0.01 4.27
N PHE A 141 8.02 0.25 5.37
CA PHE A 141 8.57 1.57 5.68
C PHE A 141 9.99 1.63 5.08
N SER A 142 10.11 2.22 3.88
CA SER A 142 11.42 2.40 3.25
C SER A 142 12.14 3.55 3.93
N ALA A 143 13.17 3.22 4.70
CA ALA A 143 13.93 4.21 5.45
C ALA A 143 15.36 3.71 5.70
N ALA A 144 16.35 4.51 5.33
CA ALA A 144 17.74 4.22 5.60
C ALA A 144 18.16 4.56 7.03
N ASP A 145 17.49 5.51 7.66
CA ASP A 145 17.76 5.96 9.03
C ASP A 145 16.50 6.49 9.73
N SER A 146 16.68 6.90 11.00
CA SER A 146 15.59 7.45 11.83
C SER A 146 14.99 8.74 11.26
N GLY A 147 15.76 9.53 10.51
CA GLY A 147 15.29 10.78 9.90
C GLY A 147 14.27 10.52 8.80
N GLU A 148 14.46 9.46 8.02
CA GLU A 148 13.52 9.03 6.98
C GLU A 148 12.33 8.24 7.53
N LEU A 149 12.52 7.51 8.64
CA LEU A 149 11.44 6.73 9.26
C LEU A 149 10.46 7.62 10.04
N ALA A 150 10.95 8.62 10.73
CA ALA A 150 10.17 9.45 11.65
C ALA A 150 8.94 10.13 10.96
N PRO A 151 9.06 10.77 9.79
CA PRO A 151 7.91 11.35 9.09
C PRO A 151 6.87 10.31 8.69
N GLN A 152 7.30 9.13 8.25
CA GLN A 152 6.39 8.05 7.85
C GLN A 152 5.56 7.57 9.06
N LEU A 153 6.22 7.33 10.20
CA LEU A 153 5.55 6.96 11.44
C LEU A 153 4.60 8.04 11.94
N ALA A 154 5.05 9.32 11.91
CA ALA A 154 4.24 10.45 12.34
C ALA A 154 2.95 10.55 11.51
N LYS A 155 3.02 10.39 10.18
CA LYS A 155 1.86 10.41 9.28
C LYS A 155 0.89 9.27 9.59
N VAL A 156 1.38 8.03 9.67
CA VAL A 156 0.54 6.85 9.96
C VAL A 156 -0.11 6.96 11.34
N LEU A 157 0.67 7.31 12.36
CA LEU A 157 0.14 7.42 13.74
C LEU A 157 -0.88 8.55 13.87
N THR A 158 -0.63 9.70 13.25
CA THR A 158 -1.60 10.81 13.26
C THR A 158 -2.87 10.44 12.52
N TYR A 159 -2.73 9.82 11.33
CA TYR A 159 -3.87 9.36 10.54
C TYR A 159 -4.78 8.39 11.32
N GLU A 160 -4.19 7.44 12.03
CA GLU A 160 -4.96 6.41 12.75
C GLU A 160 -5.48 6.87 14.12
N GLN A 161 -4.78 7.77 14.80
CA GLN A 161 -5.12 8.17 16.18
C GLN A 161 -5.95 9.44 16.24
N ASN A 162 -5.57 10.45 15.47
CA ASN A 162 -6.17 11.76 15.52
C ASN A 162 -5.97 12.53 14.20
N PRO A 163 -6.61 12.08 13.11
CA PRO A 163 -6.49 12.78 11.84
C PRO A 163 -6.98 14.23 11.96
N PRO A 164 -6.42 15.18 11.21
CA PRO A 164 -6.92 16.55 11.17
C PRO A 164 -8.41 16.59 10.92
N ALA A 165 -9.12 17.45 11.68
CA ALA A 165 -10.52 17.65 11.45
C ALA A 165 -10.77 18.35 10.10
N GLY A 166 -11.88 18.03 9.44
CA GLY A 166 -12.26 18.63 8.16
C GLY A 166 -12.94 17.64 7.22
N ASP A 167 -13.27 18.12 6.05
CA ASP A 167 -13.97 17.35 5.02
C ASP A 167 -13.03 16.58 4.06
N TRP A 168 -11.73 16.69 4.26
CA TRP A 168 -10.71 16.07 3.40
C TRP A 168 -10.84 14.55 3.31
N LEU A 169 -11.36 13.89 4.37
CA LEU A 169 -11.65 12.46 4.38
C LEU A 169 -12.77 12.04 3.41
N ASN A 170 -13.55 13.00 2.91
CA ASN A 170 -14.60 12.79 1.92
C ASN A 170 -14.17 13.26 0.52
N LYS A 171 -12.93 13.68 0.34
CA LYS A 171 -12.44 14.21 -0.93
C LYS A 171 -11.56 13.19 -1.65
N PHE A 172 -11.78 13.08 -2.95
CA PHE A 172 -11.03 12.23 -3.88
C PHE A 172 -10.41 13.11 -4.98
N ALA A 173 -9.26 12.72 -5.51
CA ALA A 173 -8.71 13.28 -6.74
C ALA A 173 -8.35 12.18 -7.73
N GLY A 174 -8.99 12.21 -8.90
CA GLY A 174 -8.64 11.38 -10.04
C GLY A 174 -7.74 12.14 -10.99
N LEU A 175 -6.53 11.61 -11.22
CA LEU A 175 -5.53 12.15 -12.12
C LEU A 175 -5.39 11.22 -13.32
N ALA A 176 -5.42 11.76 -14.54
CA ALA A 176 -5.28 10.92 -15.73
C ALA A 176 -4.61 11.64 -16.89
N SER A 177 -3.82 10.89 -17.65
CA SER A 177 -3.36 11.33 -18.96
C SER A 177 -4.53 11.29 -19.97
N ASN A 178 -4.35 11.88 -21.16
CA ASN A 178 -5.35 11.83 -22.23
C ASN A 178 -5.08 10.70 -23.23
N GLU A 179 -4.44 9.65 -22.78
CA GLU A 179 -4.07 8.50 -23.60
C GLU A 179 -5.09 7.36 -23.51
N GLY A 180 -4.87 6.33 -24.34
CA GLY A 180 -5.77 5.20 -24.45
C GLY A 180 -7.00 5.46 -25.34
N SER A 181 -7.67 4.39 -25.77
CA SER A 181 -8.78 4.48 -26.69
C SER A 181 -10.08 3.90 -26.18
N SER A 182 -10.04 2.89 -25.30
CA SER A 182 -11.23 2.30 -24.66
C SER A 182 -10.82 1.09 -23.80
N PRO A 183 -10.83 1.16 -22.48
CA PRO A 183 -10.96 2.42 -21.74
C PRO A 183 -9.74 3.32 -21.91
N SER A 184 -9.95 4.64 -21.90
CA SER A 184 -8.90 5.64 -21.78
C SER A 184 -8.47 5.78 -20.32
N ASP A 185 -7.34 6.44 -20.08
CA ASP A 185 -6.86 6.72 -18.71
C ASP A 185 -7.89 7.52 -17.91
N GLU A 186 -8.56 8.47 -18.55
CA GLU A 186 -9.63 9.24 -17.93
C GLU A 186 -10.86 8.39 -17.60
N GLU A 187 -11.21 7.39 -18.45
CA GLU A 187 -12.31 6.45 -18.18
C GLU A 187 -11.99 5.54 -17.00
N TYR A 188 -10.75 5.04 -16.87
CA TYR A 188 -10.30 4.30 -15.70
C TYR A 188 -10.42 5.16 -14.42
N SER A 189 -9.95 6.40 -14.46
CA SER A 189 -10.06 7.32 -13.32
C SER A 189 -11.52 7.59 -12.93
N GLN A 190 -12.42 7.75 -13.91
CA GLN A 190 -13.85 7.93 -13.66
C GLN A 190 -14.52 6.69 -13.07
N GLU A 191 -14.06 5.50 -13.44
CA GLU A 191 -14.57 4.26 -12.84
C GLU A 191 -14.18 4.15 -11.36
N ILE A 192 -12.95 4.50 -10.98
CA ILE A 192 -12.53 4.57 -9.57
C ILE A 192 -13.39 5.59 -8.81
N GLU A 193 -13.57 6.79 -9.36
CA GLU A 193 -14.44 7.82 -8.77
C GLU A 193 -15.86 7.29 -8.55
N ALA A 194 -16.44 6.62 -9.54
CA ALA A 194 -17.78 6.04 -9.43
C ALA A 194 -17.88 5.01 -8.30
N ARG A 195 -16.86 4.15 -8.14
CA ARG A 195 -16.80 3.16 -7.06
C ARG A 195 -16.62 3.81 -5.70
N PHE A 196 -15.75 4.82 -5.61
CA PHE A 196 -15.57 5.60 -4.38
C PHE A 196 -16.90 6.23 -3.95
N ASN A 197 -17.65 6.80 -4.89
CA ASN A 197 -18.95 7.46 -4.62
C ASN A 197 -20.04 6.46 -4.19
N VAL A 198 -19.98 5.20 -4.59
CA VAL A 198 -20.92 4.15 -4.10
C VAL A 198 -20.79 3.98 -2.58
N HIS A 199 -19.57 4.00 -2.05
CA HIS A 199 -19.29 3.81 -0.63
C HIS A 199 -19.29 5.12 0.16
N ASN A 200 -19.16 6.24 -0.53
CA ASN A 200 -19.10 7.58 0.04
C ASN A 200 -19.93 8.57 -0.81
N PRO A 201 -21.28 8.52 -0.73
CA PRO A 201 -22.17 9.29 -1.61
C PRO A 201 -22.04 10.81 -1.51
N ASP A 202 -21.54 11.29 -0.36
CA ASP A 202 -21.31 12.73 -0.12
C ASP A 202 -19.90 13.18 -0.50
N SER A 203 -19.14 12.30 -1.17
CA SER A 203 -17.76 12.61 -1.58
C SER A 203 -17.70 13.70 -2.64
N VAL A 204 -16.61 14.46 -2.61
CA VAL A 204 -16.28 15.47 -3.61
C VAL A 204 -15.04 15.01 -4.37
N GLY A 205 -15.20 14.76 -5.67
CA GLY A 205 -14.12 14.31 -6.54
C GLY A 205 -13.58 15.43 -7.42
N ASP A 206 -12.26 15.59 -7.46
CA ASP A 206 -11.59 16.41 -8.46
C ASP A 206 -11.14 15.56 -9.63
N ARG A 207 -11.37 16.05 -10.83
CA ARG A 207 -10.83 15.49 -12.07
C ARG A 207 -9.69 16.37 -12.54
N ILE A 208 -8.47 15.90 -12.32
CA ILE A 208 -7.25 16.62 -12.69
C ILE A 208 -6.66 15.92 -13.92
N TYR A 209 -7.21 16.25 -15.10
CA TYR A 209 -6.92 15.55 -16.34
C TYR A 209 -6.04 16.37 -17.28
N GLN A 210 -5.19 15.68 -18.02
CA GLN A 210 -4.36 16.29 -19.06
C GLN A 210 -5.22 16.96 -20.14
N SER A 211 -6.35 16.36 -20.54
CA SER A 211 -7.27 16.94 -21.53
C SER A 211 -7.85 18.29 -21.11
N MET A 212 -7.90 18.56 -19.80
CA MET A 212 -8.35 19.84 -19.22
C MET A 212 -7.22 20.87 -19.13
N GLY A 213 -6.00 20.53 -19.57
CA GLY A 213 -4.82 21.39 -19.43
C GLY A 213 -4.30 21.52 -18.01
N HIS A 214 -4.66 20.56 -17.14
CA HIS A 214 -4.21 20.52 -15.75
C HIS A 214 -2.77 20.01 -15.65
N GLY A 215 -2.08 20.38 -14.57
CA GLY A 215 -0.70 20.03 -14.29
C GLY A 215 -0.35 20.19 -12.82
N ALA A 216 0.94 20.37 -12.52
CA ALA A 216 1.47 20.39 -11.16
C ALA A 216 0.77 21.39 -10.23
N SER A 217 0.33 22.55 -10.71
CA SER A 217 -0.33 23.55 -9.87
C SER A 217 -1.70 23.07 -9.35
N GLN A 218 -2.47 22.38 -10.19
CA GLN A 218 -3.78 21.82 -9.80
C GLN A 218 -3.60 20.63 -8.85
N ILE A 219 -2.60 19.79 -9.11
CA ILE A 219 -2.27 18.66 -8.23
C ILE A 219 -1.84 19.18 -6.85
N SER A 220 -0.87 20.11 -6.79
CA SER A 220 -0.42 20.70 -5.52
C SER A 220 -1.56 21.37 -4.75
N ALA A 221 -2.44 22.10 -5.44
CA ALA A 221 -3.59 22.75 -4.82
C ALA A 221 -4.53 21.72 -4.20
N ALA A 222 -4.86 20.65 -4.93
CA ALA A 222 -5.73 19.59 -4.44
C ALA A 222 -5.11 18.86 -3.24
N VAL A 223 -3.84 18.47 -3.33
CA VAL A 223 -3.15 17.77 -2.24
C VAL A 223 -3.06 18.65 -1.00
N ASN A 224 -2.67 19.92 -1.14
CA ASN A 224 -2.53 20.84 -0.01
C ASN A 224 -3.87 21.21 0.65
N GLU A 225 -4.98 21.15 -0.08
CA GLU A 225 -6.32 21.27 0.49
C GLU A 225 -6.74 20.02 1.27
N GLY A 226 -6.10 18.89 1.02
CA GLY A 226 -6.37 17.60 1.63
C GLY A 226 -7.29 16.72 0.77
N ARG A 227 -6.83 15.53 0.50
CA ARG A 227 -7.58 14.44 -0.16
C ARG A 227 -7.38 13.16 0.62
N PHE A 228 -8.45 12.37 0.72
CA PHE A 228 -8.40 11.04 1.32
C PHE A 228 -7.73 10.03 0.38
N TRP A 229 -8.08 10.10 -0.90
CA TRP A 229 -7.58 9.20 -1.93
C TRP A 229 -7.19 9.97 -3.18
N ILE A 230 -6.06 9.56 -3.76
CA ILE A 230 -5.60 10.01 -5.08
C ILE A 230 -5.40 8.77 -5.96
N SER A 231 -6.00 8.75 -7.14
CA SER A 231 -5.69 7.77 -8.17
C SER A 231 -5.01 8.44 -9.35
N TYR A 232 -3.98 7.82 -9.89
CA TYR A 232 -3.29 8.28 -11.10
C TYR A 232 -3.28 7.20 -12.17
N PHE A 233 -3.61 7.57 -13.39
CA PHE A 233 -3.52 6.74 -14.58
C PHE A 233 -2.71 7.45 -15.66
N GLY A 234 -1.59 6.85 -16.05
CA GLY A 234 -0.70 7.41 -17.08
C GLY A 234 0.71 6.86 -16.99
N HIS A 235 1.65 7.53 -17.67
CA HIS A 235 3.05 7.12 -17.64
C HIS A 235 3.79 7.61 -16.41
N GLY A 236 4.66 6.74 -15.87
CA GLY A 236 5.62 7.05 -14.82
C GLY A 236 7.07 6.89 -15.28
N SER A 237 7.99 7.58 -14.62
CA SER A 237 9.41 7.61 -14.97
C SER A 237 10.33 7.12 -13.86
N GLY A 238 9.79 6.72 -12.71
CA GLY A 238 10.54 6.47 -11.47
C GLY A 238 10.72 7.70 -10.60
N SER A 239 10.51 8.90 -11.14
CA SER A 239 10.66 10.19 -10.44
C SER A 239 9.54 11.18 -10.71
N SER A 240 8.51 10.77 -11.46
CA SER A 240 7.38 11.65 -11.82
C SER A 240 6.21 10.89 -12.43
N TRP A 241 5.02 11.49 -12.32
CA TRP A 241 3.94 11.32 -13.27
C TRP A 241 4.22 12.16 -14.52
N SER A 242 3.95 11.59 -15.70
CA SER A 242 4.25 12.27 -16.96
C SER A 242 3.17 13.28 -17.34
N ALA A 243 1.90 12.90 -17.22
CA ALA A 243 0.77 13.75 -17.59
C ALA A 243 -0.52 13.35 -16.83
N PRO A 244 -1.16 14.27 -16.09
CA PRO A 244 -0.62 15.59 -15.77
C PRO A 244 0.71 15.50 -15.01
N SER A 245 1.67 16.35 -15.36
CA SER A 245 3.05 16.22 -14.86
C SER A 245 3.16 16.58 -13.37
N PHE A 246 3.84 15.69 -12.60
CA PHE A 246 4.15 15.91 -11.18
C PHE A 246 5.43 15.16 -10.82
N SER A 247 6.46 15.87 -10.38
CA SER A 247 7.80 15.31 -10.13
C SER A 247 8.13 15.22 -8.62
N ASN A 248 9.23 14.54 -8.29
CA ASN A 248 9.81 14.53 -6.95
C ASN A 248 9.88 15.94 -6.35
N SER A 249 10.41 16.90 -7.10
CA SER A 249 10.48 18.29 -6.65
C SER A 249 9.12 18.93 -6.37
N ASN A 250 8.05 18.50 -7.03
CA ASN A 250 6.71 18.97 -6.72
C ASN A 250 6.21 18.36 -5.41
N VAL A 251 6.49 17.06 -5.18
CA VAL A 251 6.17 16.38 -3.90
C VAL A 251 6.88 17.06 -2.74
N ASP A 252 8.18 17.34 -2.88
CA ASP A 252 9.00 17.97 -1.82
C ASP A 252 8.54 19.39 -1.46
N ASN A 253 7.73 20.02 -2.31
CA ASN A 253 7.15 21.35 -2.08
C ASN A 253 5.68 21.33 -1.64
N LEU A 254 5.14 20.16 -1.30
CA LEU A 254 3.79 20.06 -0.73
C LEU A 254 3.74 20.68 0.68
N THR A 255 2.53 21.04 1.10
CA THR A 255 2.27 21.65 2.42
C THR A 255 0.95 21.14 3.01
N ASN A 256 0.62 19.87 2.73
CA ASN A 256 -0.63 19.27 3.19
C ASN A 256 -0.61 18.79 4.66
N GLY A 257 0.54 18.83 5.30
CA GLY A 257 0.70 18.38 6.69
C GLY A 257 0.19 16.95 6.87
N PHE A 258 -0.65 16.75 7.87
CA PHE A 258 -1.24 15.43 8.16
C PHE A 258 -2.56 15.12 7.43
N MET A 259 -2.98 15.95 6.48
CA MET A 259 -4.07 15.58 5.55
C MET A 259 -3.53 14.70 4.40
N THR A 260 -3.04 13.53 4.77
CA THR A 260 -2.22 12.65 3.93
C THR A 260 -3.07 11.63 3.19
N PRO A 261 -3.09 11.65 1.84
CA PRO A 261 -3.85 10.69 1.06
C PRO A 261 -3.27 9.28 1.07
N PHE A 262 -4.12 8.29 0.79
CA PHE A 262 -3.71 7.05 0.15
C PHE A 262 -3.58 7.30 -1.36
N ILE A 263 -2.50 6.80 -1.98
CA ILE A 263 -2.28 6.96 -3.43
C ILE A 263 -2.29 5.60 -4.12
N SER A 264 -3.13 5.46 -5.14
CA SER A 264 -3.11 4.37 -6.11
C SER A 264 -2.49 4.88 -7.41
N ASP A 265 -1.27 4.46 -7.70
CA ASP A 265 -0.48 4.92 -8.83
C ASP A 265 -0.39 3.82 -9.91
N VAL A 266 -1.24 3.92 -10.91
CA VAL A 266 -1.22 3.04 -12.09
C VAL A 266 -0.27 3.64 -13.12
N SER A 267 1.03 3.49 -12.85
CA SER A 267 2.09 3.93 -13.74
C SER A 267 3.34 3.05 -13.62
N CYS A 268 4.25 3.18 -14.57
CA CYS A 268 5.49 2.42 -14.57
C CYS A 268 6.53 3.01 -13.60
N LEU A 269 7.35 2.16 -12.98
CA LEU A 269 8.63 2.48 -12.33
C LEU A 269 8.57 3.34 -11.05
N ASN A 270 7.49 4.02 -10.77
CA ASN A 270 7.41 4.99 -9.68
C ASN A 270 7.59 4.39 -8.28
N GLY A 271 7.43 3.06 -8.15
CA GLY A 271 7.72 2.28 -6.95
C GLY A 271 9.05 1.53 -6.99
N GLY A 272 10.01 1.94 -7.82
CA GLY A 272 11.32 1.28 -7.98
C GLY A 272 12.30 1.60 -6.85
N PHE A 273 12.00 1.17 -5.64
CA PHE A 273 12.68 1.53 -4.39
C PHE A 273 14.08 0.91 -4.19
N ASP A 274 14.58 0.13 -5.15
CA ASP A 274 15.93 -0.48 -5.13
C ASP A 274 16.91 0.21 -6.09
N SER A 275 16.56 1.36 -6.65
CA SER A 275 17.34 2.04 -7.69
C SER A 275 18.59 2.78 -7.21
N GLY A 276 18.85 2.82 -5.89
CA GLY A 276 19.99 3.49 -5.27
C GLY A 276 19.79 5.00 -5.04
N SER A 277 18.62 5.52 -5.38
CA SER A 277 18.12 6.85 -4.99
C SER A 277 16.63 6.76 -4.78
N ASP A 278 16.06 7.66 -3.96
CA ASP A 278 14.64 7.65 -3.69
C ASP A 278 13.81 7.72 -4.96
N CYS A 279 12.89 6.77 -5.13
CA CYS A 279 11.92 6.76 -6.20
C CYS A 279 10.77 7.71 -5.90
N PHE A 280 9.86 7.90 -6.87
CA PHE A 280 8.74 8.80 -6.71
C PHE A 280 7.85 8.46 -5.51
N ALA A 281 7.57 7.17 -5.28
CA ALA A 281 6.80 6.73 -4.11
C ALA A 281 7.49 7.06 -2.79
N GLU A 282 8.82 6.93 -2.72
CA GLU A 282 9.58 7.25 -1.51
C GLU A 282 9.55 8.73 -1.18
N HIS A 283 9.60 9.65 -2.17
CA HIS A 283 9.40 11.09 -1.93
C HIS A 283 8.04 11.38 -1.28
N TRP A 284 6.96 10.73 -1.72
CA TRP A 284 5.64 10.86 -1.09
C TRP A 284 5.62 10.35 0.36
N MET A 285 6.42 9.34 0.66
CA MET A 285 6.42 8.70 1.98
C MET A 285 7.40 9.33 2.97
N LYS A 286 8.62 9.70 2.52
CA LYS A 286 9.73 10.13 3.38
C LYS A 286 9.66 11.60 3.81
N GLY A 287 8.95 12.47 3.08
CA GLY A 287 8.74 13.87 3.47
C GLY A 287 7.82 14.04 4.68
N ASP A 288 7.91 15.20 5.35
CA ASP A 288 6.99 15.60 6.43
C ASP A 288 5.54 15.76 5.92
N ASP A 289 5.41 16.19 4.68
CA ASP A 289 4.19 16.26 3.89
C ASP A 289 4.03 15.00 3.02
N GLY A 290 3.06 15.02 2.11
CA GLY A 290 2.87 13.94 1.12
C GLY A 290 1.78 12.94 1.50
N ALA A 291 2.07 11.63 1.46
CA ALA A 291 1.06 10.58 1.58
C ALA A 291 1.25 9.71 2.84
N VAL A 292 0.14 9.07 3.30
CA VAL A 292 0.18 8.07 4.37
C VAL A 292 0.52 6.68 3.83
N SER A 293 0.17 6.40 2.59
CA SER A 293 0.50 5.15 1.91
C SER A 293 0.42 5.33 0.39
N MET A 294 1.26 4.60 -0.33
CA MET A 294 1.24 4.59 -1.79
C MET A 294 1.41 3.17 -2.30
N PHE A 295 0.56 2.79 -3.24
CA PHE A 295 0.69 1.58 -4.03
C PHE A 295 1.17 1.95 -5.43
N SER A 296 2.33 1.46 -5.83
CA SER A 296 2.97 1.83 -7.10
C SER A 296 3.81 0.68 -7.66
N SER A 297 4.00 0.66 -8.97
CA SER A 297 4.76 -0.39 -9.64
C SER A 297 6.27 -0.12 -9.61
N SER A 298 7.04 -1.15 -9.30
CA SER A 298 8.52 -1.14 -9.37
C SER A 298 9.06 -1.47 -10.78
N THR A 299 8.19 -1.77 -11.74
CA THR A 299 8.55 -2.10 -13.14
C THR A 299 7.60 -1.48 -14.13
N SER A 300 7.80 -1.74 -15.41
CA SER A 300 6.78 -1.42 -16.42
C SER A 300 5.53 -2.26 -16.18
N CYS A 301 4.37 -1.63 -16.18
CA CYS A 301 3.08 -2.29 -15.98
C CYS A 301 2.11 -1.93 -17.12
N SER A 302 1.10 -2.80 -17.32
CA SER A 302 -0.10 -2.47 -18.07
C SER A 302 -1.03 -1.60 -17.21
N TRP A 303 -2.13 -1.12 -17.78
CA TRP A 303 -3.10 -0.31 -17.02
C TRP A 303 -4.25 -1.14 -16.46
N HIS A 304 -4.68 -2.17 -17.20
CA HIS A 304 -5.93 -2.88 -16.88
C HIS A 304 -5.84 -3.64 -15.55
N GLU A 305 -4.80 -4.43 -15.34
CA GLU A 305 -4.64 -5.24 -14.14
C GLU A 305 -4.44 -4.37 -12.88
N PRO A 306 -3.55 -3.34 -12.88
CA PRO A 306 -3.45 -2.43 -11.75
C PRO A 306 -4.72 -1.59 -11.50
N ALA A 307 -5.46 -1.22 -12.57
CA ALA A 307 -6.75 -0.57 -12.42
C ALA A 307 -7.74 -1.46 -11.65
N THR A 308 -7.79 -2.74 -12.00
CA THR A 308 -8.66 -3.72 -11.30
C THR A 308 -8.30 -3.86 -9.83
N MET A 309 -7.01 -3.76 -9.47
CA MET A 309 -6.56 -3.76 -8.07
C MET A 309 -6.97 -2.48 -7.31
N SER A 310 -7.16 -1.38 -8.02
CA SER A 310 -7.60 -0.10 -7.44
C SER A 310 -9.11 -0.05 -7.17
N TRP A 311 -9.83 -1.07 -7.59
CA TRP A 311 -11.29 -1.23 -7.41
C TRP A 311 -11.57 -1.90 -6.07
#